data_3f40084795c62312a60256ad711c0398
#
_entry.id   3f40084795c62312a60256ad711c0398
#
_cell.length_a   1.000
_cell.length_b   1.000
_cell.length_c   1.000
_cell.angle_alpha   90.00
_cell.angle_beta   90.00
_cell.angle_gamma   90.00
#
_symmetry.space_group_name_H-M   'P 1'
#
loop_
_entity.id
_entity.type
_entity.pdbx_description
1 polymer ?
#
loop_
_entity_poly.entity_id
_entity_poly.type
_entity_poly.pdbx_seq_one_letter_code
_entity_poly.pdbx_strand_id
1 'polypeptide(L)'
;MTDLLLDGRNLGKRYGGVVALEGVDIQLQRGEILGLVGPNGAGKTTLVDVITGAQTLDVGELRLNGVQLSGPPSKRARSGLARTFQHPQLAADLSVAENLLLGRAAVRMSSPWRTITGAVAGVLHPRPKEDRQAVEILAAEVNLTDLDRPAGELSLGEQRLVEVGRALGQNPTIMLLDEPFAGADALGIVGIIEAVRIVQRRGNGVIVVDHNVDLVSELVDRVMLLNLGHVAFDGPPADCLASTEMQVVYFGTGADHGS
;
A
#
# COMPACT_ATOMS: atom_id res chain seq x y z
N MET A 1 17.03 -0.90 19.29
CA MET A 1 15.63 -0.45 19.10
C MET A 1 15.13 -1.19 17.88
N THR A 2 14.08 -1.96 18.00
CA THR A 2 13.53 -2.72 16.88
C THR A 2 12.99 -1.75 15.83
N ASP A 3 13.50 -1.84 14.59
CA ASP A 3 13.03 -1.05 13.44
C ASP A 3 11.65 -1.49 12.94
N LEU A 4 10.82 -2.01 13.85
CA LEU A 4 9.50 -2.55 13.56
C LEU A 4 8.48 -1.41 13.38
N LEU A 5 7.95 -1.26 12.18
CA LEU A 5 6.95 -0.25 11.86
C LEU A 5 5.52 -0.75 12.13
N LEU A 6 5.19 -1.97 11.67
CA LEU A 6 3.89 -2.60 11.90
C LEU A 6 4.07 -3.86 12.72
N ASP A 7 3.23 -4.05 13.73
CA ASP A 7 3.18 -5.26 14.55
C ASP A 7 1.71 -5.63 14.77
N GLY A 8 1.25 -6.65 14.06
CA GLY A 8 -0.08 -7.24 14.21
C GLY A 8 0.04 -8.62 14.80
N ARG A 9 -0.74 -8.89 15.86
CA ARG A 9 -0.68 -10.16 16.60
C ARG A 9 -2.06 -10.77 16.76
N ASN A 10 -2.15 -12.06 16.43
CA ASN A 10 -3.35 -12.86 16.57
C ASN A 10 -4.57 -12.20 15.94
N LEU A 11 -4.39 -11.64 14.71
CA LEU A 11 -5.44 -10.90 14.03
C LEU A 11 -6.54 -11.87 13.59
N GLY A 12 -7.77 -11.58 14.00
CA GLY A 12 -8.95 -12.36 13.65
C GLY A 12 -10.09 -11.48 13.17
N LYS A 13 -10.79 -11.95 12.10
CA LYS A 13 -11.96 -11.29 11.53
C LYS A 13 -12.97 -12.29 11.00
N ARG A 14 -14.24 -12.08 11.36
CA ARG A 14 -15.37 -12.89 10.91
C ARG A 14 -16.46 -12.05 10.26
N TYR A 15 -17.13 -12.61 9.29
CA TYR A 15 -18.30 -12.04 8.64
C TYR A 15 -19.45 -13.05 8.74
N GLY A 16 -20.33 -12.86 9.74
CA GLY A 16 -21.35 -13.85 10.06
C GLY A 16 -20.73 -15.21 10.39
N GLY A 17 -21.03 -16.25 9.62
CA GLY A 17 -20.48 -17.59 9.79
C GLY A 17 -19.12 -17.83 9.12
N VAL A 18 -18.60 -16.85 8.33
CA VAL A 18 -17.36 -17.01 7.57
C VAL A 18 -16.18 -16.44 8.35
N VAL A 19 -15.15 -17.24 8.56
CA VAL A 19 -13.86 -16.81 9.13
C VAL A 19 -13.00 -16.30 7.99
N ALA A 20 -12.72 -15.00 8.00
CA ALA A 20 -11.91 -14.36 6.96
C ALA A 20 -10.43 -14.22 7.36
N LEU A 21 -10.15 -14.11 8.67
CA LEU A 21 -8.81 -14.15 9.25
C LEU A 21 -8.87 -14.89 10.58
N GLU A 22 -7.88 -15.74 10.86
CA GLU A 22 -7.76 -16.47 12.12
C GLU A 22 -6.30 -16.63 12.53
N GLY A 23 -5.93 -15.97 13.64
CA GLY A 23 -4.59 -16.08 14.22
C GLY A 23 -3.48 -15.53 13.32
N VAL A 24 -3.76 -14.52 12.50
CA VAL A 24 -2.76 -13.95 11.60
C VAL A 24 -1.83 -13.01 12.36
N ASP A 25 -0.54 -13.32 12.33
CA ASP A 25 0.52 -12.42 12.77
C ASP A 25 1.15 -11.75 11.55
N ILE A 26 1.39 -10.43 11.61
CA ILE A 26 2.05 -9.67 10.55
C ILE A 26 3.01 -8.66 11.16
N GLN A 27 4.23 -8.63 10.64
CA GLN A 27 5.24 -7.64 11.00
C GLN A 27 5.80 -6.98 9.75
N LEU A 28 6.17 -5.69 9.86
CA LEU A 28 6.85 -4.96 8.79
C LEU A 28 7.94 -4.10 9.40
N GLN A 29 9.16 -4.24 8.88
CA GLN A 29 10.31 -3.47 9.32
C GLN A 29 10.48 -2.18 8.51
N ARG A 30 11.31 -1.28 9.04
CA ARG A 30 11.69 -0.06 8.33
C ARG A 30 12.48 -0.40 7.06
N GLY A 31 12.05 0.16 5.94
CA GLY A 31 12.70 -0.09 4.65
C GLY A 31 12.50 -1.51 4.13
N GLU A 32 11.52 -2.25 4.64
CA GLU A 32 11.14 -3.56 4.14
C GLU A 32 10.01 -3.44 3.12
N ILE A 33 10.08 -4.23 2.05
CA ILE A 33 8.97 -4.49 1.14
C ILE A 33 8.44 -5.88 1.41
N LEU A 34 7.21 -5.98 1.94
CA LEU A 34 6.50 -7.23 2.20
C LEU A 34 5.50 -7.50 1.08
N GLY A 35 5.60 -8.65 0.43
CA GLY A 35 4.62 -9.17 -0.50
C GLY A 35 3.52 -9.93 0.24
N LEU A 36 2.26 -9.55 0.05
CA LEU A 36 1.10 -10.28 0.56
C LEU A 36 0.43 -10.99 -0.62
N VAL A 37 0.63 -12.29 -0.71
CA VAL A 37 0.15 -13.13 -1.81
C VAL A 37 -0.84 -14.20 -1.33
N GLY A 38 -1.52 -14.83 -2.27
CA GLY A 38 -2.49 -15.91 -2.00
C GLY A 38 -3.64 -15.88 -3.00
N PRO A 39 -4.42 -16.95 -3.10
CA PRO A 39 -5.55 -17.05 -4.03
C PRO A 39 -6.68 -16.10 -3.66
N ASN A 40 -7.68 -16.01 -4.54
CA ASN A 40 -8.91 -15.28 -4.25
C ASN A 40 -9.62 -15.93 -3.05
N GLY A 41 -10.10 -15.08 -2.13
CA GLY A 41 -10.72 -15.56 -0.89
C GLY A 41 -9.73 -15.95 0.23
N ALA A 42 -8.41 -15.83 0.03
CA ALA A 42 -7.41 -16.15 1.05
C ALA A 42 -7.45 -15.24 2.29
N GLY A 43 -8.10 -14.07 2.23
CA GLY A 43 -8.16 -13.10 3.33
C GLY A 43 -7.31 -11.85 3.12
N LYS A 44 -6.60 -11.71 1.99
CA LYS A 44 -5.73 -10.56 1.69
C LYS A 44 -6.44 -9.21 1.84
N THR A 45 -7.56 -9.03 1.15
CA THR A 45 -8.36 -7.79 1.22
C THR A 45 -8.85 -7.52 2.64
N THR A 46 -9.27 -8.55 3.37
CA THR A 46 -9.67 -8.41 4.77
C THR A 46 -8.50 -7.95 5.66
N LEU A 47 -7.30 -8.51 5.48
CA LEU A 47 -6.10 -8.09 6.22
C LEU A 47 -5.74 -6.63 5.91
N VAL A 48 -5.77 -6.25 4.62
CA VAL A 48 -5.57 -4.87 4.18
C VAL A 48 -6.59 -3.92 4.81
N ASP A 49 -7.86 -4.29 4.80
CA ASP A 49 -8.95 -3.48 5.35
C ASP A 49 -8.85 -3.35 6.87
N VAL A 50 -8.40 -4.41 7.55
CA VAL A 50 -8.08 -4.37 8.98
C VAL A 50 -6.91 -3.45 9.26
N ILE A 51 -5.82 -3.52 8.48
CA ILE A 51 -4.64 -2.64 8.65
C ILE A 51 -5.03 -1.18 8.38
N THR A 52 -5.81 -0.92 7.35
CA THR A 52 -6.21 0.46 6.95
C THR A 52 -7.36 1.02 7.77
N GLY A 53 -8.07 0.20 8.54
CA GLY A 53 -9.20 0.60 9.38
C GLY A 53 -10.52 0.71 8.62
N ALA A 54 -10.60 0.21 7.40
CA ALA A 54 -11.86 0.02 6.67
C ALA A 54 -12.73 -1.05 7.34
N GLN A 55 -12.06 -2.03 7.99
CA GLN A 55 -12.70 -3.03 8.85
C GLN A 55 -12.10 -3.02 10.25
N THR A 56 -12.93 -3.36 11.24
CA THR A 56 -12.49 -3.54 12.64
C THR A 56 -12.05 -4.98 12.86
N LEU A 57 -11.02 -5.18 13.68
CA LEU A 57 -10.65 -6.50 14.21
C LEU A 57 -11.73 -6.99 15.16
N ASP A 58 -11.96 -8.31 15.16
CA ASP A 58 -12.76 -8.99 16.19
C ASP A 58 -11.86 -9.54 17.31
N VAL A 59 -10.63 -9.96 16.97
CA VAL A 59 -9.62 -10.48 17.91
C VAL A 59 -8.24 -9.95 17.50
N GLY A 60 -7.34 -9.82 18.47
CA GLY A 60 -5.95 -9.44 18.26
C GLY A 60 -5.69 -7.94 18.40
N GLU A 61 -4.46 -7.56 18.17
CA GLU A 61 -4.02 -6.16 18.24
C GLU A 61 -3.12 -5.79 17.06
N LEU A 62 -3.17 -4.50 16.70
CA LEU A 62 -2.35 -3.93 15.63
C LEU A 62 -1.68 -2.66 16.14
N ARG A 63 -0.36 -2.55 15.93
CA ARG A 63 0.45 -1.41 16.36
C ARG A 63 1.23 -0.82 15.19
N LEU A 64 1.36 0.50 15.16
CA LEU A 64 2.20 1.26 14.25
C LEU A 64 3.24 2.03 15.06
N ASN A 65 4.53 1.81 14.82
CA ASN A 65 5.62 2.38 15.62
C ASN A 65 5.44 2.13 17.14
N GLY A 66 4.97 0.93 17.52
CA GLY A 66 4.69 0.57 18.92
C GLY A 66 3.40 1.15 19.50
N VAL A 67 2.72 2.07 18.81
CA VAL A 67 1.46 2.68 19.25
C VAL A 67 0.27 1.89 18.69
N GLN A 68 -0.72 1.60 19.53
CA GLN A 68 -1.91 0.87 19.11
C GLN A 68 -2.64 1.59 17.97
N LEU A 69 -2.83 0.90 16.86
CA LEU A 69 -3.47 1.42 15.65
C LEU A 69 -4.98 1.18 15.73
N SER A 70 -5.76 2.23 15.96
CA SER A 70 -7.20 2.13 16.15
C SER A 70 -7.96 3.24 15.41
N GLY A 71 -9.24 3.01 15.17
CA GLY A 71 -10.15 3.98 14.58
C GLY A 71 -10.26 3.88 13.05
N PRO A 72 -11.00 4.82 12.44
CA PRO A 72 -11.33 4.80 11.01
C PRO A 72 -10.10 5.09 10.12
N PRO A 73 -10.21 4.84 8.79
CA PRO A 73 -9.12 5.05 7.84
C PRO A 73 -8.49 6.45 7.90
N SER A 74 -9.29 7.48 8.07
CA SER A 74 -8.81 8.87 8.18
C SER A 74 -7.89 9.10 9.38
N LYS A 75 -8.13 8.40 10.51
CA LYS A 75 -7.26 8.47 11.69
C LYS A 75 -5.95 7.71 11.44
N ARG A 76 -6.02 6.55 10.79
CA ARG A 76 -4.84 5.73 10.47
C ARG A 76 -3.96 6.39 9.42
N ALA A 77 -4.54 7.04 8.43
CA ALA A 77 -3.81 7.87 7.47
C ALA A 77 -3.00 8.98 8.17
N ARG A 78 -3.61 9.66 9.17
CA ARG A 78 -2.89 10.66 9.99
C ARG A 78 -1.76 10.06 10.84
N SER A 79 -1.84 8.77 11.16
CA SER A 79 -0.77 8.07 11.87
C SER A 79 0.39 7.65 10.94
N GLY A 80 0.30 7.93 9.65
CA GLY A 80 1.36 7.63 8.68
C GLY A 80 1.11 6.39 7.81
N LEU A 81 -0.16 5.98 7.63
CA LEU A 81 -0.51 4.86 6.78
C LEU A 81 -1.14 5.36 5.48
N ALA A 82 -0.49 5.15 4.33
CA ALA A 82 -1.05 5.45 3.02
C ALA A 82 -1.45 4.15 2.31
N ARG A 83 -2.52 4.22 1.51
CA ARG A 83 -2.99 3.11 0.66
C ARG A 83 -3.27 3.63 -0.74
N THR A 84 -2.85 2.87 -1.76
CA THR A 84 -3.41 2.96 -3.11
C THR A 84 -4.59 1.99 -3.24
N PHE A 85 -5.39 2.16 -4.28
CA PHE A 85 -6.56 1.33 -4.51
C PHE A 85 -6.38 0.50 -5.79
N GLN A 86 -7.11 -0.60 -5.90
CA GLN A 86 -7.11 -1.48 -7.08
C GLN A 86 -7.41 -0.72 -8.39
N HIS A 87 -8.27 0.29 -8.34
CA HIS A 87 -8.46 1.24 -9.44
C HIS A 87 -7.93 2.62 -9.03
N PRO A 88 -7.09 3.28 -9.84
CA PRO A 88 -6.57 4.59 -9.52
C PRO A 88 -7.66 5.59 -9.19
N GLN A 89 -7.59 6.17 -8.00
CA GLN A 89 -8.55 7.16 -7.50
C GLN A 89 -8.00 8.57 -7.74
N LEU A 90 -7.83 8.95 -9.01
CA LEU A 90 -7.35 10.26 -9.41
C LEU A 90 -8.51 11.20 -9.73
N ALA A 91 -8.27 12.50 -9.56
CA ALA A 91 -9.13 13.54 -10.12
C ALA A 91 -8.77 13.67 -11.61
N ALA A 92 -9.56 13.01 -12.48
CA ALA A 92 -9.26 12.84 -13.90
C ALA A 92 -9.13 14.17 -14.65
N ASP A 93 -9.94 15.17 -14.27
CA ASP A 93 -9.95 16.50 -14.87
C ASP A 93 -8.81 17.42 -14.40
N LEU A 94 -8.12 17.03 -13.31
CA LEU A 94 -6.97 17.76 -12.79
C LEU A 94 -5.67 17.26 -13.43
N SER A 95 -4.69 18.16 -13.53
CA SER A 95 -3.36 17.82 -14.01
C SER A 95 -2.62 16.85 -13.05
N VAL A 96 -1.53 16.26 -13.55
CA VAL A 96 -0.59 15.47 -12.72
C VAL A 96 -0.13 16.28 -11.53
N ALA A 97 0.32 17.54 -11.75
CA ALA A 97 0.77 18.42 -10.68
C ALA A 97 -0.29 18.64 -9.59
N GLU A 98 -1.52 18.90 -10.00
CA GLU A 98 -2.64 19.13 -9.07
C GLU A 98 -2.98 17.85 -8.28
N ASN A 99 -2.96 16.68 -8.91
CA ASN A 99 -3.15 15.40 -8.23
C ASN A 99 -2.06 15.14 -7.18
N LEU A 100 -0.79 15.43 -7.48
CA LEU A 100 0.31 15.32 -6.51
C LEU A 100 0.15 16.31 -5.34
N LEU A 101 -0.31 17.52 -5.61
CA LEU A 101 -0.61 18.52 -4.57
C LEU A 101 -1.72 18.07 -3.61
N LEU A 102 -2.73 17.35 -4.09
CA LEU A 102 -3.79 16.81 -3.23
C LEU A 102 -3.23 15.91 -2.12
N GLY A 103 -2.19 15.10 -2.41
CA GLY A 103 -1.51 14.28 -1.40
C GLY A 103 -0.92 15.13 -0.28
N ARG A 104 -0.23 16.22 -0.62
CA ARG A 104 0.34 17.16 0.36
C ARG A 104 -0.71 17.93 1.15
N ALA A 105 -1.78 18.35 0.48
CA ALA A 105 -2.88 19.06 1.12
C ALA A 105 -3.57 18.20 2.18
N ALA A 106 -3.72 16.89 1.96
CA ALA A 106 -4.33 15.97 2.91
C ALA A 106 -3.61 15.99 4.28
N VAL A 107 -2.28 16.11 4.30
CA VAL A 107 -1.50 16.24 5.55
C VAL A 107 -1.77 17.57 6.24
N ARG A 108 -1.87 18.67 5.48
CA ARG A 108 -2.13 20.01 6.03
C ARG A 108 -3.54 20.12 6.63
N MET A 109 -4.53 19.47 6.00
CA MET A 109 -5.93 19.46 6.42
C MET A 109 -6.24 18.44 7.52
N SER A 110 -5.26 17.70 8.00
CA SER A 110 -5.44 16.61 8.98
C SER A 110 -5.84 17.08 10.39
N SER A 111 -5.75 18.38 10.68
CA SER A 111 -6.16 18.99 11.96
C SER A 111 -7.28 20.02 11.74
N PRO A 112 -8.42 19.98 12.47
CA PRO A 112 -9.49 20.97 12.35
C PRO A 112 -8.99 22.42 12.55
N TRP A 113 -8.09 22.63 13.50
CA TRP A 113 -7.47 23.93 13.74
C TRP A 113 -6.56 24.38 12.60
N ARG A 114 -5.80 23.45 12.02
CA ARG A 114 -4.94 23.73 10.85
C ARG A 114 -5.78 23.96 9.59
N THR A 115 -6.94 23.35 9.45
CA THR A 115 -7.87 23.61 8.34
C THR A 115 -8.39 25.03 8.39
N ILE A 116 -8.82 25.52 9.56
CA ILE A 116 -9.31 26.89 9.73
C ILE A 116 -8.15 27.89 9.53
N THR A 117 -7.03 27.70 10.21
CA THR A 117 -5.88 28.58 10.08
C THR A 117 -5.19 28.46 8.71
N GLY A 118 -5.19 27.26 8.11
CA GLY A 118 -4.61 27.01 6.81
C GLY A 118 -5.45 27.56 5.65
N ALA A 119 -6.77 27.54 5.76
CA ALA A 119 -7.66 28.19 4.80
C ALA A 119 -7.46 29.72 4.83
N VAL A 120 -7.40 30.31 6.01
CA VAL A 120 -7.13 31.74 6.19
C VAL A 120 -5.70 32.06 5.75
N ALA A 121 -4.71 31.26 6.15
CA ALA A 121 -3.31 31.48 5.78
C ALA A 121 -3.06 31.22 4.27
N GLY A 122 -3.74 30.25 3.66
CA GLY A 122 -3.66 29.95 2.23
C GLY A 122 -4.22 31.05 1.35
N VAL A 123 -5.27 31.73 1.82
CA VAL A 123 -5.81 32.94 1.17
C VAL A 123 -4.90 34.13 1.35
N LEU A 124 -4.29 34.28 2.54
CA LEU A 124 -3.42 35.44 2.87
C LEU A 124 -1.96 35.23 2.43
N HIS A 125 -1.48 34.00 2.38
CA HIS A 125 -0.09 33.66 2.03
C HIS A 125 -0.05 32.41 1.14
N PRO A 126 -0.42 32.52 -0.16
CA PRO A 126 -0.19 31.43 -1.09
C PRO A 126 1.32 31.15 -1.18
N ARG A 127 1.69 29.83 -1.08
CA ARG A 127 3.09 29.40 -1.19
C ARG A 127 3.34 28.66 -2.53
N PRO A 128 3.08 29.30 -3.68
CA PRO A 128 3.12 28.64 -4.97
C PRO A 128 4.49 28.08 -5.32
N LYS A 129 5.57 28.72 -4.83
CA LYS A 129 6.95 28.27 -5.08
C LYS A 129 7.29 26.98 -4.31
N GLU A 130 6.94 26.91 -3.01
CA GLU A 130 7.20 25.71 -2.18
C GLU A 130 6.37 24.51 -2.65
N ASP A 131 5.14 24.74 -3.04
CA ASP A 131 4.24 23.70 -3.54
C ASP A 131 4.69 23.20 -4.91
N ARG A 132 5.13 24.09 -5.79
CA ARG A 132 5.69 23.74 -7.11
C ARG A 132 6.97 22.91 -6.98
N GLN A 133 7.93 23.37 -6.17
CA GLN A 133 9.17 22.63 -5.94
C GLN A 133 8.90 21.24 -5.35
N ALA A 134 7.95 21.13 -4.45
CA ALA A 134 7.61 19.85 -3.86
C ALA A 134 6.93 18.88 -4.86
N VAL A 135 6.10 19.41 -5.77
CA VAL A 135 5.52 18.62 -6.86
C VAL A 135 6.61 18.14 -7.82
N GLU A 136 7.55 19.02 -8.19
CA GLU A 136 8.68 18.66 -9.05
C GLU A 136 9.53 17.54 -8.44
N ILE A 137 9.79 17.58 -7.13
CA ILE A 137 10.50 16.51 -6.39
C ILE A 137 9.70 15.20 -6.44
N LEU A 138 8.41 15.24 -6.08
CA LEU A 138 7.56 14.04 -6.08
C LEU A 138 7.46 13.43 -7.49
N ALA A 139 7.30 14.26 -8.50
CA ALA A 139 7.20 13.83 -9.88
C ALA A 139 8.51 13.17 -10.36
N ALA A 140 9.65 13.77 -10.02
CA ALA A 140 10.96 13.19 -10.35
C ALA A 140 11.18 11.82 -9.69
N GLU A 141 10.69 11.63 -8.46
CA GLU A 141 10.79 10.37 -7.75
C GLU A 141 9.96 9.23 -8.36
N VAL A 142 8.87 9.55 -9.02
CA VAL A 142 8.03 8.57 -9.69
C VAL A 142 8.14 8.64 -11.21
N ASN A 143 9.21 9.28 -11.74
CA ASN A 143 9.50 9.40 -13.17
C ASN A 143 8.36 10.00 -14.01
N LEU A 144 7.61 10.95 -13.45
CA LEU A 144 6.58 11.71 -14.17
C LEU A 144 7.18 13.01 -14.72
N THR A 145 7.07 13.22 -16.03
CA THR A 145 7.68 14.37 -16.71
C THR A 145 6.67 15.41 -17.18
N ASP A 146 5.48 14.98 -17.64
CA ASP A 146 4.43 15.88 -18.11
C ASP A 146 3.45 16.21 -16.98
N LEU A 147 3.76 17.27 -16.24
CA LEU A 147 3.01 17.67 -15.06
C LEU A 147 1.72 18.40 -15.33
N ASP A 148 1.59 18.99 -16.53
CA ASP A 148 0.42 19.77 -16.92
C ASP A 148 -0.66 18.90 -17.58
N ARG A 149 -0.34 17.67 -17.96
CA ARG A 149 -1.25 16.73 -18.61
C ARG A 149 -2.39 16.31 -17.65
N PRO A 150 -3.66 16.30 -18.11
CA PRO A 150 -4.78 15.81 -17.33
C PRO A 150 -4.57 14.33 -16.92
N ALA A 151 -4.86 14.00 -15.67
CA ALA A 151 -4.63 12.64 -15.17
C ALA A 151 -5.50 11.58 -15.87
N GLY A 152 -6.66 11.96 -16.39
CA GLY A 152 -7.54 11.09 -17.16
C GLY A 152 -7.00 10.69 -18.54
N GLU A 153 -6.00 11.41 -19.08
CA GLU A 153 -5.36 11.11 -20.37
C GLU A 153 -4.12 10.23 -20.23
N LEU A 154 -3.73 9.91 -19.02
CA LEU A 154 -2.58 9.07 -18.73
C LEU A 154 -2.88 7.60 -19.01
N SER A 155 -1.86 6.83 -19.42
CA SER A 155 -1.91 5.37 -19.38
C SER A 155 -2.17 4.87 -17.96
N LEU A 156 -2.66 3.64 -17.82
CA LEU A 156 -2.93 3.08 -16.49
C LEU A 156 -1.67 2.98 -15.63
N GLY A 157 -0.52 2.66 -16.23
CA GLY A 157 0.78 2.67 -15.56
C GLY A 157 1.15 4.06 -15.04
N GLU A 158 1.01 5.11 -15.86
CA GLU A 158 1.26 6.51 -15.44
C GLU A 158 0.29 6.94 -14.34
N GLN A 159 -1.00 6.57 -14.43
CA GLN A 159 -1.98 6.83 -13.37
C GLN A 159 -1.56 6.20 -12.04
N ARG A 160 -1.03 4.97 -12.05
CA ARG A 160 -0.47 4.30 -10.87
C ARG A 160 0.71 5.06 -10.29
N LEU A 161 1.61 5.57 -11.13
CA LEU A 161 2.73 6.40 -10.69
C LEU A 161 2.26 7.70 -10.02
N VAL A 162 1.25 8.36 -10.59
CA VAL A 162 0.62 9.55 -9.95
C VAL A 162 0.03 9.18 -8.59
N GLU A 163 -0.62 8.03 -8.47
CA GLU A 163 -1.19 7.55 -7.19
C GLU A 163 -0.10 7.30 -6.14
N VAL A 164 1.01 6.65 -6.52
CA VAL A 164 2.18 6.44 -5.65
C VAL A 164 2.80 7.79 -5.25
N GLY A 165 3.01 8.71 -6.20
CA GLY A 165 3.53 10.05 -5.93
C GLY A 165 2.62 10.85 -4.99
N ARG A 166 1.29 10.77 -5.17
CA ARG A 166 0.30 11.38 -4.27
C ARG A 166 0.36 10.79 -2.86
N ALA A 167 0.53 9.46 -2.75
CA ALA A 167 0.70 8.80 -1.46
C ALA A 167 2.02 9.20 -0.78
N LEU A 168 3.12 9.30 -1.53
CA LEU A 168 4.41 9.83 -1.04
C LEU A 168 4.29 11.27 -0.52
N GLY A 169 3.48 12.10 -1.19
CA GLY A 169 3.20 13.46 -0.75
C GLY A 169 2.57 13.56 0.64
N GLN A 170 1.97 12.48 1.14
CA GLN A 170 1.46 12.38 2.51
C GLN A 170 2.56 12.10 3.53
N ASN A 171 3.80 11.85 3.12
CA ASN A 171 4.93 11.46 3.97
C ASN A 171 4.57 10.25 4.87
N PRO A 172 4.15 9.12 4.30
CA PRO A 172 3.71 7.98 5.07
C PRO A 172 4.86 7.29 5.80
N THR A 173 4.57 6.59 6.89
CA THR A 173 5.48 5.62 7.51
C THR A 173 5.40 4.27 6.78
N ILE A 174 4.19 3.89 6.38
CA ILE A 174 3.90 2.66 5.65
C ILE A 174 3.04 3.00 4.44
N MET A 175 3.41 2.43 3.29
CA MET A 175 2.64 2.48 2.07
C MET A 175 2.10 1.09 1.72
N LEU A 176 0.80 1.00 1.51
CA LEU A 176 0.12 -0.21 1.11
C LEU A 176 -0.32 -0.06 -0.35
N LEU A 177 0.16 -0.95 -1.20
CA LEU A 177 -0.12 -0.98 -2.64
C LEU A 177 -0.99 -2.18 -2.96
N ASP A 178 -2.20 -1.92 -3.44
CA ASP A 178 -3.21 -2.94 -3.73
C ASP A 178 -3.28 -3.17 -5.24
N GLU A 179 -2.83 -4.34 -5.70
CA GLU A 179 -2.68 -4.75 -7.11
C GLU A 179 -2.01 -3.67 -8.00
N PRO A 180 -0.80 -3.20 -7.63
CA PRO A 180 -0.19 -2.06 -8.31
C PRO A 180 0.14 -2.35 -9.78
N PHE A 181 0.32 -3.61 -10.17
CA PHE A 181 0.70 -4.02 -11.53
C PHE A 181 -0.50 -4.27 -12.45
N ALA A 182 -1.73 -4.29 -11.90
CA ALA A 182 -2.93 -4.61 -12.69
C ALA A 182 -3.14 -3.62 -13.84
N GLY A 183 -3.16 -4.14 -15.07
CA GLY A 183 -3.40 -3.38 -16.30
C GLY A 183 -2.26 -2.45 -16.74
N ALA A 184 -1.12 -2.44 -16.05
CA ALA A 184 0.07 -1.72 -16.49
C ALA A 184 0.77 -2.48 -17.63
N ASP A 185 1.29 -1.75 -18.60
CA ASP A 185 2.20 -2.28 -19.61
C ASP A 185 3.62 -2.51 -19.04
N ALA A 186 4.51 -3.06 -19.84
CA ALA A 186 5.87 -3.39 -19.39
C ALA A 186 6.63 -2.15 -18.88
N LEU A 187 6.46 -0.99 -19.49
CA LEU A 187 7.09 0.26 -19.05
C LEU A 187 6.47 0.76 -17.74
N GLY A 188 5.16 0.68 -17.60
CA GLY A 188 4.45 1.00 -16.38
C GLY A 188 4.88 0.13 -15.20
N ILE A 189 5.04 -1.18 -15.42
CA ILE A 189 5.54 -2.12 -14.40
C ILE A 189 6.94 -1.71 -13.91
N VAL A 190 7.87 -1.43 -14.83
CA VAL A 190 9.22 -0.97 -14.48
C VAL A 190 9.17 0.32 -13.67
N GLY A 191 8.37 1.30 -14.10
CA GLY A 191 8.20 2.56 -13.39
C GLY A 191 7.63 2.38 -11.98
N ILE A 192 6.64 1.49 -11.80
CA ILE A 192 6.05 1.17 -10.49
C ILE A 192 7.10 0.51 -9.57
N ILE A 193 7.87 -0.45 -10.09
CA ILE A 193 8.96 -1.10 -9.32
C ILE A 193 9.99 -0.06 -8.85
N GLU A 194 10.42 0.85 -9.74
CA GLU A 194 11.35 1.92 -9.39
C GLU A 194 10.78 2.85 -8.31
N ALA A 195 9.53 3.26 -8.45
CA ALA A 195 8.84 4.10 -7.47
C ALA A 195 8.76 3.42 -6.10
N VAL A 196 8.43 2.12 -6.04
CA VAL A 196 8.40 1.33 -4.79
C VAL A 196 9.79 1.25 -4.16
N ARG A 197 10.84 1.05 -4.95
CA ARG A 197 12.23 1.06 -4.46
C ARG A 197 12.64 2.44 -3.91
N ILE A 198 12.13 3.53 -4.47
CA ILE A 198 12.35 4.88 -3.92
C ILE A 198 11.68 5.02 -2.55
N VAL A 199 10.43 4.56 -2.41
CA VAL A 199 9.72 4.53 -1.13
C VAL A 199 10.52 3.75 -0.09
N GLN A 200 11.00 2.56 -0.43
CA GLN A 200 11.85 1.73 0.42
C GLN A 200 13.13 2.47 0.87
N ARG A 201 13.87 3.06 -0.08
CA ARG A 201 15.12 3.81 0.23
C ARG A 201 14.92 5.00 1.15
N ARG A 202 13.72 5.56 1.23
CA ARG A 202 13.34 6.58 2.22
C ARG A 202 13.18 6.01 3.64
N GLY A 203 13.24 4.70 3.81
CA GLY A 203 13.01 4.02 5.07
C GLY A 203 11.52 3.80 5.37
N ASN A 204 10.63 3.96 4.39
CA ASN A 204 9.23 3.59 4.55
C ASN A 204 9.09 2.06 4.46
N GLY A 205 8.17 1.49 5.24
CA GLY A 205 7.72 0.12 5.01
C GLY A 205 6.73 0.08 3.85
N VAL A 206 6.79 -0.96 3.04
CA VAL A 206 5.86 -1.14 1.92
C VAL A 206 5.20 -2.51 2.03
N ILE A 207 3.87 -2.57 1.85
CA ILE A 207 3.13 -3.81 1.68
C ILE A 207 2.59 -3.81 0.25
N VAL A 208 3.00 -4.80 -0.55
CA VAL A 208 2.51 -5.02 -1.92
C VAL A 208 1.56 -6.20 -1.91
N VAL A 209 0.31 -5.97 -2.27
CA VAL A 209 -0.71 -7.02 -2.40
C VAL A 209 -0.95 -7.26 -3.88
N ASP A 210 -0.65 -8.45 -4.36
CA ASP A 210 -0.93 -8.81 -5.74
C ASP A 210 -1.19 -10.32 -5.85
N HIS A 211 -1.80 -10.74 -6.93
CA HIS A 211 -2.01 -12.14 -7.27
C HIS A 211 -0.91 -12.69 -8.18
N ASN A 212 -0.11 -11.82 -8.79
CA ASN A 212 1.03 -12.19 -9.62
C ASN A 212 2.28 -12.40 -8.75
N VAL A 213 2.44 -13.64 -8.30
CA VAL A 213 3.52 -14.02 -7.35
C VAL A 213 4.90 -13.79 -7.95
N ASP A 214 5.08 -14.00 -9.26
CA ASP A 214 6.38 -13.84 -9.93
C ASP A 214 6.84 -12.38 -9.86
N LEU A 215 5.98 -11.43 -10.28
CA LEU A 215 6.28 -9.99 -10.20
C LEU A 215 6.50 -9.52 -8.77
N VAL A 216 5.70 -10.01 -7.83
CA VAL A 216 5.87 -9.67 -6.40
C VAL A 216 7.22 -10.18 -5.91
N SER A 217 7.58 -11.44 -6.22
CA SER A 217 8.81 -12.07 -5.75
C SER A 217 10.09 -11.39 -6.23
N GLU A 218 10.06 -10.74 -7.40
CA GLU A 218 11.19 -9.94 -7.92
C GLU A 218 11.36 -8.60 -7.18
N LEU A 219 10.28 -8.10 -6.57
CA LEU A 219 10.27 -6.78 -5.94
C LEU A 219 10.52 -6.84 -4.44
N VAL A 220 10.00 -7.85 -3.73
CA VAL A 220 9.87 -7.83 -2.28
C VAL A 220 11.06 -8.46 -1.55
N ASP A 221 11.26 -8.08 -0.30
CA ASP A 221 12.29 -8.66 0.57
C ASP A 221 11.79 -9.93 1.27
N ARG A 222 10.47 -9.99 1.53
CA ARG A 222 9.79 -11.10 2.19
C ARG A 222 8.39 -11.30 1.62
N VAL A 223 7.94 -12.53 1.56
CA VAL A 223 6.59 -12.92 1.11
C VAL A 223 5.82 -13.54 2.26
N MET A 224 4.61 -13.07 2.46
CA MET A 224 3.58 -13.69 3.30
C MET A 224 2.50 -14.30 2.41
N LEU A 225 2.38 -15.62 2.42
CA LEU A 225 1.34 -16.36 1.71
C LEU A 225 0.16 -16.57 2.63
N LEU A 226 -0.98 -15.99 2.28
CA LEU A 226 -2.25 -16.28 2.95
C LEU A 226 -3.02 -17.39 2.23
N ASN A 227 -3.64 -18.25 3.02
CA ASN A 227 -4.58 -19.26 2.55
C ASN A 227 -5.73 -19.44 3.54
N LEU A 228 -6.98 -19.32 3.10
CA LEU A 228 -8.18 -19.53 3.91
C LEU A 228 -8.16 -18.81 5.27
N GLY A 229 -7.64 -17.59 5.29
CA GLY A 229 -7.58 -16.74 6.49
C GLY A 229 -6.39 -16.99 7.42
N HIS A 230 -5.45 -17.89 7.06
CA HIS A 230 -4.25 -18.20 7.84
C HIS A 230 -2.98 -17.85 7.06
N VAL A 231 -1.88 -17.63 7.78
CA VAL A 231 -0.54 -17.53 7.17
C VAL A 231 -0.06 -18.96 6.87
N ALA A 232 0.05 -19.28 5.58
CA ALA A 232 0.57 -20.56 5.12
C ALA A 232 2.09 -20.56 5.03
N PHE A 233 2.69 -19.41 4.66
CA PHE A 233 4.14 -19.23 4.59
C PHE A 233 4.48 -17.77 4.92
N ASP A 234 5.63 -17.55 5.55
CA ASP A 234 6.21 -16.23 5.79
C ASP A 234 7.75 -16.33 5.74
N GLY A 235 8.39 -15.74 4.74
CA GLY A 235 9.83 -15.85 4.56
C GLY A 235 10.34 -15.26 3.24
N PRO A 236 11.61 -15.56 2.87
CA PRO A 236 12.22 -15.10 1.62
C PRO A 236 11.41 -15.54 0.38
N PRO A 237 11.36 -14.70 -0.69
CA PRO A 237 10.61 -15.03 -1.91
C PRO A 237 11.00 -16.36 -2.55
N ALA A 238 12.31 -16.65 -2.65
CA ALA A 238 12.80 -17.89 -3.24
C ALA A 238 12.33 -19.13 -2.48
N ASP A 239 12.32 -19.06 -1.15
CA ASP A 239 11.87 -20.15 -0.29
C ASP A 239 10.35 -20.33 -0.40
N CYS A 240 9.59 -19.23 -0.53
CA CYS A 240 8.15 -19.28 -0.78
C CYS A 240 7.83 -20.00 -2.08
N LEU A 241 8.47 -19.63 -3.18
CA LEU A 241 8.26 -20.25 -4.50
C LEU A 241 8.59 -21.75 -4.52
N ALA A 242 9.58 -22.17 -3.73
CA ALA A 242 9.99 -23.56 -3.60
C ALA A 242 9.16 -24.35 -2.56
N SER A 243 8.32 -23.69 -1.79
CA SER A 243 7.60 -24.31 -0.66
C SER A 243 6.49 -25.25 -1.12
N THR A 244 6.22 -26.27 -0.30
CA THR A 244 5.08 -27.18 -0.48
C THR A 244 3.76 -26.40 -0.34
N GLU A 245 3.72 -25.41 0.54
CA GLU A 245 2.56 -24.56 0.81
C GLU A 245 2.15 -23.81 -0.47
N MET A 246 3.11 -23.23 -1.18
CA MET A 246 2.86 -22.57 -2.46
C MET A 246 2.28 -23.53 -3.49
N GLN A 247 2.86 -24.73 -3.61
CA GLN A 247 2.38 -25.75 -4.53
C GLN A 247 0.95 -26.18 -4.21
N VAL A 248 0.65 -26.44 -2.94
CA VAL A 248 -0.70 -26.83 -2.49
C VAL A 248 -1.71 -25.70 -2.74
N VAL A 249 -1.35 -24.45 -2.45
CA VAL A 249 -2.26 -23.31 -2.52
C VAL A 249 -2.59 -22.91 -3.96
N TYR A 250 -1.62 -22.96 -4.89
CA TYR A 250 -1.84 -22.50 -6.28
C TYR A 250 -2.11 -23.63 -7.26
N PHE A 251 -1.56 -24.85 -7.04
CA PHE A 251 -1.67 -25.96 -8.00
C PHE A 251 -2.50 -27.12 -7.46
N GLY A 252 -2.92 -27.07 -6.17
CA GLY A 252 -3.60 -28.17 -5.51
C GLY A 252 -2.64 -29.28 -5.10
N THR A 253 -3.10 -30.18 -4.22
CA THR A 253 -2.35 -31.41 -3.93
C THR A 253 -2.35 -32.28 -5.20
N GLY A 254 -1.18 -32.52 -5.78
CA GLY A 254 -1.00 -33.39 -6.93
C GLY A 254 -1.23 -34.90 -6.65
N ALA A 255 -2.32 -35.20 -5.97
CA ALA A 255 -2.72 -36.56 -5.63
C ALA A 255 -4.14 -36.82 -6.14
N ASP A 256 -4.33 -36.78 -7.48
CA ASP A 256 -5.44 -37.50 -8.14
C ASP A 256 -5.22 -37.60 -9.67
N HIS A 257 -4.08 -38.16 -10.06
CA HIS A 257 -3.96 -38.75 -11.39
C HIS A 257 -3.37 -40.16 -11.22
N GLY A 258 -4.21 -41.11 -10.87
CA GLY A 258 -3.80 -42.52 -10.80
C GLY A 258 -4.86 -43.45 -10.24
N SER A 259 -5.92 -43.67 -10.99
CA SER A 259 -6.58 -45.00 -11.10
C SER A 259 -7.71 -44.96 -12.15
#